data_e4b9b33f1bd68f9cc787731ac84f1eb7
#
_entry.id   e4b9b33f1bd68f9cc787731ac84f1eb7
#
_cell.length_a   1.000
_cell.length_b   1.000
_cell.length_c   1.000
_cell.angle_alpha   90.00
_cell.angle_beta   90.00
_cell.angle_gamma   90.00
#
_symmetry.space_group_name_H-M   'P 1'
#
loop_
_entity.id
_entity.type
_entity.pdbx_description
1 polymer ?
#
loop_
_entity_poly.entity_id
_entity_poly.type
_entity_poly.pdbx_seq_one_letter_code
_entity_poly.pdbx_strand_id
1 'polypeptide(L)'
;MVQTRFSVRGLWSVVALAGLSFEGGAAEAPPGYEDQIKPIFREHCLKCHGEDEQKADLNLSTFAALSKGGSGGAAVTPGRPSTSLLFKAITAEDDADRMPPKKAPLPAAQIELIKAWIQAGTPERAGGKSLVAARSTDFKPVALAKGDGPPPLPEKWPLTPLVQAANPVPVTALAASPSAPIYAVADLNAVRMHAFEDGRQIGVLPFPEGQPNVLRFSQDGALLLVAGGEPVKHGVAVLFDVRSGKRLTSVGDETDAVLAADLSPDQKMVAIGGSGKTVKVLSTETGKLLFKLGKHTDWITALAFSPDGSKLATADRAGGLHLWETGSGQILLTLAEHKGAIRSLAWRADGRLLATGGEDGLLVLWDTADGWPVSNNANAHQQKRPPNYYGKLPGGVLGVAFSAKGEVLSVGRDKAVKRWSSEGRELKALPTGELPLHCAFSADGSSFVVGGAKGGVTVQPVAQPGS
;
A
#
# COMPACT_ATOMS: atom_id res chain seq x y z
N MET A 1 29.05 84.17 15.05
CA MET A 1 28.12 83.16 14.56
C MET A 1 28.59 81.85 15.09
N VAL A 2 27.92 81.37 16.15
CA VAL A 2 28.41 80.34 17.07
C VAL A 2 27.86 79.00 16.62
N GLN A 3 28.76 78.05 16.34
CA GLN A 3 28.41 76.64 16.18
C GLN A 3 28.46 75.95 17.51
N THR A 4 27.37 75.44 17.99
CA THR A 4 27.29 74.57 19.20
C THR A 4 27.19 73.12 18.76
N ARG A 5 28.25 72.35 19.05
CA ARG A 5 28.26 70.89 18.93
C ARG A 5 27.64 70.26 20.18
N PHE A 6 26.60 69.47 20.02
CA PHE A 6 26.14 68.56 21.08
C PHE A 6 26.66 67.12 20.81
N SER A 7 27.45 66.66 21.77
CA SER A 7 27.94 65.29 21.83
C SER A 7 26.92 64.44 22.61
N VAL A 8 26.37 63.39 22.03
CA VAL A 8 25.53 62.40 22.73
C VAL A 8 26.38 61.12 22.88
N ARG A 9 26.77 60.84 24.13
CA ARG A 9 27.35 59.55 24.55
C ARG A 9 26.22 58.53 24.66
N GLY A 10 26.21 57.53 23.74
CA GLY A 10 25.32 56.36 23.85
C GLY A 10 25.88 55.36 24.84
N LEU A 11 25.11 55.05 25.87
CA LEU A 11 25.28 53.87 26.72
C LEU A 11 24.92 52.62 25.93
N TRP A 12 25.83 51.69 25.80
CA TRP A 12 25.58 50.35 25.32
C TRP A 12 25.23 49.48 26.55
N SER A 13 23.96 49.13 26.70
CA SER A 13 23.55 48.10 27.64
C SER A 13 23.77 46.72 27.01
N VAL A 14 24.69 45.96 27.57
CA VAL A 14 24.92 44.55 27.20
C VAL A 14 23.79 43.75 27.86
N VAL A 15 22.87 43.28 27.02
CA VAL A 15 21.87 42.27 27.44
C VAL A 15 22.55 40.91 27.35
N ALA A 16 22.86 40.32 28.50
CA ALA A 16 23.31 38.93 28.59
C ALA A 16 22.09 38.03 28.24
N LEU A 17 22.12 37.37 27.08
CA LEU A 17 21.24 36.26 26.79
C LEU A 17 21.66 35.08 27.69
N ALA A 18 20.86 34.80 28.69
CA ALA A 18 20.91 33.55 29.43
C ALA A 18 20.48 32.42 28.44
N GLY A 19 21.44 31.59 28.05
CA GLY A 19 21.18 30.37 27.29
C GLY A 19 20.33 29.40 28.12
N LEU A 20 19.07 29.26 27.75
CA LEU A 20 18.25 28.15 28.23
C LEU A 20 18.76 26.87 27.52
N SER A 21 19.54 26.12 28.26
CA SER A 21 19.88 24.73 27.89
C SER A 21 18.59 23.93 27.93
N PHE A 22 18.06 23.57 26.77
CA PHE A 22 17.05 22.52 26.67
C PHE A 22 17.76 21.19 27.03
N GLU A 23 17.61 20.79 28.30
CA GLU A 23 17.90 19.42 28.67
C GLU A 23 16.96 18.52 27.86
N GLY A 24 17.53 17.70 26.98
CA GLY A 24 16.82 16.67 26.23
C GLY A 24 16.21 15.71 27.25
N GLY A 25 14.87 15.80 27.42
CA GLY A 25 14.13 14.84 28.21
C GLY A 25 14.39 13.44 27.67
N ALA A 26 14.88 12.53 28.52
CA ALA A 26 14.94 11.12 28.24
C ALA A 26 13.55 10.68 27.76
N ALA A 27 13.46 9.99 26.63
CA ALA A 27 12.21 9.46 26.11
C ALA A 27 11.57 8.60 27.21
N GLU A 28 10.41 9.04 27.70
CA GLU A 28 9.69 8.34 28.75
C GLU A 28 9.36 6.92 28.29
N ALA A 29 9.63 5.92 29.12
CA ALA A 29 9.38 4.53 28.77
C ALA A 29 7.88 4.33 28.43
N PRO A 30 7.53 3.52 27.45
CA PRO A 30 6.15 3.29 27.06
C PRO A 30 5.32 2.78 28.24
N PRO A 31 4.05 3.24 28.40
CA PRO A 31 3.22 2.84 29.52
C PRO A 31 2.96 1.34 29.53
N GLY A 32 2.88 0.73 30.72
CA GLY A 32 2.59 -0.67 30.93
C GLY A 32 1.18 -0.94 31.47
N TYR A 33 0.63 -2.13 31.16
CA TYR A 33 -0.68 -2.53 31.66
C TYR A 33 -0.75 -2.51 33.18
N GLU A 34 0.16 -3.22 33.88
CA GLU A 34 0.14 -3.33 35.35
C GLU A 34 0.36 -1.98 36.03
N ASP A 35 1.22 -1.14 35.48
CA ASP A 35 1.69 0.07 36.13
C ASP A 35 0.72 1.26 35.94
N GLN A 36 0.23 1.47 34.71
CA GLN A 36 -0.53 2.68 34.40
C GLN A 36 -1.94 2.40 33.88
N ILE A 37 -2.19 1.28 33.18
CA ILE A 37 -3.49 1.04 32.53
C ILE A 37 -4.46 0.34 33.49
N LYS A 38 -4.01 -0.64 34.23
CA LYS A 38 -4.83 -1.39 35.20
C LYS A 38 -5.46 -0.50 36.29
N PRO A 39 -4.81 0.53 36.80
CA PRO A 39 -5.46 1.51 37.70
C PRO A 39 -6.67 2.19 37.05
N ILE A 40 -6.58 2.59 35.78
CA ILE A 40 -7.70 3.20 35.05
C ILE A 40 -8.85 2.17 34.90
N PHE A 41 -8.53 0.94 34.53
CA PHE A 41 -9.55 -0.10 34.40
C PHE A 41 -10.22 -0.41 35.73
N ARG A 42 -9.46 -0.44 36.83
CA ARG A 42 -10.00 -0.64 38.19
C ARG A 42 -11.03 0.43 38.55
N GLU A 43 -10.77 1.67 38.20
CA GLU A 43 -11.65 2.80 38.54
C GLU A 43 -12.92 2.82 37.67
N HIS A 44 -12.79 2.51 36.38
CA HIS A 44 -13.86 2.76 35.41
C HIS A 44 -14.50 1.51 34.79
N CYS A 45 -13.79 0.36 34.73
CA CYS A 45 -14.19 -0.77 33.90
C CYS A 45 -14.48 -2.06 34.68
N LEU A 46 -13.70 -2.39 35.73
CA LEU A 46 -13.72 -3.71 36.37
C LEU A 46 -15.04 -4.05 37.07
N LYS A 47 -15.89 -3.06 37.37
CA LYS A 47 -17.23 -3.34 37.94
C LYS A 47 -18.07 -4.21 36.99
N CYS A 48 -17.92 -4.05 35.67
CA CYS A 48 -18.67 -4.78 34.65
C CYS A 48 -17.80 -5.74 33.83
N HIS A 49 -16.47 -5.53 33.80
CA HIS A 49 -15.52 -6.33 33.05
C HIS A 49 -14.37 -6.84 33.95
N GLY A 50 -14.73 -7.32 35.16
CA GLY A 50 -13.82 -7.86 36.15
C GLY A 50 -13.94 -9.37 36.30
N GLU A 51 -13.54 -9.87 37.48
CA GLU A 51 -13.63 -11.31 37.79
C GLU A 51 -15.06 -11.73 38.13
N ASP A 52 -15.77 -10.88 38.87
CA ASP A 52 -17.13 -11.17 39.35
C ASP A 52 -18.21 -10.97 38.26
N GLU A 53 -18.04 -9.98 37.39
CA GLU A 53 -18.95 -9.68 36.29
C GLU A 53 -18.14 -9.51 35.00
N GLN A 54 -18.45 -10.28 33.94
CA GLN A 54 -17.77 -10.27 32.65
C GLN A 54 -18.75 -9.99 31.52
N LYS A 55 -19.28 -8.76 31.46
CA LYS A 55 -20.15 -8.35 30.34
C LYS A 55 -19.46 -8.56 29.01
N ALA A 56 -20.18 -9.14 28.06
CA ALA A 56 -19.63 -9.55 26.75
C ALA A 56 -18.43 -10.50 26.87
N ASP A 57 -18.37 -11.33 27.91
CA ASP A 57 -17.30 -12.29 28.21
C ASP A 57 -15.90 -11.63 28.30
N LEU A 58 -15.85 -10.31 28.50
CA LEU A 58 -14.63 -9.54 28.61
C LEU A 58 -14.19 -9.36 30.06
N ASN A 59 -12.97 -9.79 30.36
CA ASN A 59 -12.34 -9.57 31.65
C ASN A 59 -11.05 -8.73 31.47
N LEU A 60 -11.03 -7.58 32.14
CA LEU A 60 -9.92 -6.60 32.10
C LEU A 60 -9.10 -6.60 33.40
N SER A 61 -9.28 -7.56 34.33
CA SER A 61 -8.62 -7.58 35.63
C SER A 61 -7.16 -8.01 35.58
N THR A 62 -6.79 -8.82 34.59
CA THR A 62 -5.44 -9.29 34.36
C THR A 62 -5.03 -9.13 32.90
N PHE A 63 -3.72 -8.97 32.67
CA PHE A 63 -3.18 -8.86 31.31
C PHE A 63 -3.48 -10.11 30.45
N ALA A 64 -3.41 -11.31 31.04
CA ALA A 64 -3.73 -12.54 30.37
C ALA A 64 -5.21 -12.64 29.96
N ALA A 65 -6.13 -12.19 30.83
CA ALA A 65 -7.57 -12.17 30.55
C ALA A 65 -7.92 -11.12 29.48
N LEU A 66 -7.35 -9.92 29.56
CA LEU A 66 -7.46 -8.90 28.53
C LEU A 66 -7.03 -9.42 27.15
N SER A 67 -5.91 -10.14 27.09
CA SER A 67 -5.34 -10.68 25.84
C SER A 67 -6.24 -11.76 25.21
N LYS A 68 -7.08 -12.43 25.99
CA LYS A 68 -8.09 -13.37 25.48
C LYS A 68 -9.18 -12.67 24.68
N GLY A 69 -9.52 -11.41 25.07
CA GLY A 69 -10.66 -10.70 24.52
C GLY A 69 -12.00 -11.17 25.11
N GLY A 70 -13.09 -10.80 24.47
CA GLY A 70 -14.45 -11.15 24.85
C GLY A 70 -15.25 -11.74 23.67
N SER A 71 -16.58 -11.82 23.81
CA SER A 71 -17.48 -12.32 22.75
C SER A 71 -17.42 -11.51 21.46
N GLY A 72 -17.02 -10.24 21.51
CA GLY A 72 -16.76 -9.38 20.33
C GLY A 72 -15.39 -9.56 19.69
N GLY A 73 -14.54 -10.47 20.23
CA GLY A 73 -13.17 -10.68 19.76
C GLY A 73 -12.12 -10.00 20.65
N ALA A 74 -10.94 -9.71 20.08
CA ALA A 74 -9.84 -9.08 20.80
C ALA A 74 -10.20 -7.67 21.27
N ALA A 75 -10.12 -7.41 22.58
CA ALA A 75 -10.43 -6.10 23.14
C ALA A 75 -9.44 -5.02 22.69
N VAL A 76 -8.18 -5.38 22.52
CA VAL A 76 -7.11 -4.50 22.03
C VAL A 76 -6.37 -5.16 20.90
N THR A 77 -6.05 -4.35 19.89
CA THR A 77 -5.15 -4.73 18.81
C THR A 77 -3.82 -4.02 19.06
N PRO A 78 -2.77 -4.73 19.51
CA PRO A 78 -1.49 -4.12 19.84
C PRO A 78 -0.94 -3.29 18.67
N GLY A 79 -0.45 -2.09 18.96
CA GLY A 79 0.04 -1.13 17.96
C GLY A 79 -1.03 -0.35 17.23
N ARG A 80 -2.33 -0.59 17.46
CA ARG A 80 -3.42 -0.03 16.64
C ARG A 80 -4.63 0.43 17.46
N PRO A 81 -4.59 1.65 17.99
CA PRO A 81 -5.73 2.20 18.75
C PRO A 81 -7.02 2.25 17.92
N SER A 82 -6.95 2.71 16.67
CA SER A 82 -8.13 2.91 15.82
C SER A 82 -8.92 1.62 15.50
N THR A 83 -8.28 0.46 15.57
CA THR A 83 -8.94 -0.85 15.36
C THR A 83 -9.26 -1.58 16.66
N SER A 84 -8.74 -1.12 17.80
CA SER A 84 -8.98 -1.70 19.12
C SER A 84 -10.41 -1.44 19.59
N LEU A 85 -11.17 -2.49 19.89
CA LEU A 85 -12.56 -2.38 20.36
C LEU A 85 -12.65 -1.56 21.65
N LEU A 86 -11.72 -1.76 22.57
CA LEU A 86 -11.61 -0.98 23.80
C LEU A 86 -11.51 0.52 23.51
N PHE A 87 -10.60 0.91 22.59
CA PHE A 87 -10.37 2.31 22.27
C PHE A 87 -11.58 2.93 21.58
N LYS A 88 -12.20 2.22 20.64
CA LYS A 88 -13.45 2.66 19.99
C LYS A 88 -14.56 2.88 21.01
N ALA A 89 -14.73 1.95 21.94
CA ALA A 89 -15.79 2.05 22.95
C ALA A 89 -15.58 3.25 23.91
N ILE A 90 -14.36 3.56 24.34
CA ILE A 90 -14.12 4.70 25.25
C ILE A 90 -14.13 6.06 24.54
N THR A 91 -14.03 6.07 23.19
CA THR A 91 -14.03 7.29 22.36
C THR A 91 -15.28 7.45 21.51
N ALA A 92 -16.29 6.59 21.66
CA ALA A 92 -17.53 6.68 20.91
C ALA A 92 -18.24 8.01 21.17
N GLU A 93 -18.72 8.66 20.12
CA GLU A 93 -19.47 9.92 20.21
C GLU A 93 -20.88 9.71 20.74
N ASP A 94 -21.51 8.57 20.37
CA ASP A 94 -22.85 8.19 20.82
C ASP A 94 -22.78 7.64 22.25
N ASP A 95 -23.58 8.24 23.14
CA ASP A 95 -23.69 7.82 24.55
C ASP A 95 -24.20 6.37 24.72
N ALA A 96 -24.91 5.84 23.73
CA ALA A 96 -25.41 4.45 23.75
C ALA A 96 -24.27 3.44 23.55
N ASP A 97 -23.25 3.80 22.78
CA ASP A 97 -22.12 2.94 22.42
C ASP A 97 -20.88 3.23 23.31
N ARG A 98 -20.89 4.36 24.02
CA ARG A 98 -19.72 4.79 24.81
C ARG A 98 -19.59 4.03 26.12
N MET A 99 -18.36 3.64 26.44
CA MET A 99 -17.98 3.06 27.73
C MET A 99 -17.21 4.05 28.60
N PRO A 100 -17.48 4.10 29.93
CA PRO A 100 -18.52 3.37 30.67
C PRO A 100 -19.93 3.91 30.39
N PRO A 101 -20.94 3.03 30.31
CA PRO A 101 -22.29 3.45 29.95
C PRO A 101 -22.91 4.30 31.05
N LYS A 102 -23.70 5.31 30.67
CA LYS A 102 -24.42 6.22 31.60
C LYS A 102 -23.50 6.98 32.57
N LYS A 103 -22.22 7.15 32.24
CA LYS A 103 -21.25 7.94 33.02
C LYS A 103 -20.61 8.99 32.13
N ALA A 104 -19.95 9.96 32.76
CA ALA A 104 -19.10 10.91 32.03
C ALA A 104 -17.99 10.17 31.25
N PRO A 105 -17.58 10.68 30.09
CA PRO A 105 -16.42 10.16 29.37
C PRO A 105 -15.18 10.10 30.27
N LEU A 106 -14.25 9.19 29.95
CA LEU A 106 -12.95 9.17 30.61
C LEU A 106 -12.23 10.51 30.43
N PRO A 107 -11.44 10.95 31.41
CA PRO A 107 -10.57 12.13 31.26
C PRO A 107 -9.65 11.99 30.03
N ALA A 108 -9.47 13.06 29.28
CA ALA A 108 -8.67 13.05 28.04
C ALA A 108 -7.25 12.50 28.26
N ALA A 109 -6.64 12.81 29.41
CA ALA A 109 -5.31 12.28 29.75
C ALA A 109 -5.29 10.75 29.90
N GLN A 110 -6.37 10.13 30.44
CA GLN A 110 -6.47 8.68 30.54
C GLN A 110 -6.71 8.02 29.18
N ILE A 111 -7.49 8.67 28.30
CA ILE A 111 -7.71 8.20 26.93
C ILE A 111 -6.39 8.22 26.16
N GLU A 112 -5.61 9.31 26.23
CA GLU A 112 -4.31 9.39 25.57
C GLU A 112 -3.29 8.40 26.15
N LEU A 113 -3.34 8.11 27.45
CA LEU A 113 -2.48 7.10 28.07
C LEU A 113 -2.81 5.67 27.56
N ILE A 114 -4.11 5.34 27.47
CA ILE A 114 -4.56 4.06 26.88
C ILE A 114 -4.14 3.97 25.41
N LYS A 115 -4.29 5.06 24.67
CA LYS A 115 -3.85 5.14 23.27
C LYS A 115 -2.35 4.91 23.13
N ALA A 116 -1.53 5.61 23.92
CA ALA A 116 -0.07 5.44 23.93
C ALA A 116 0.34 4.00 24.28
N TRP A 117 -0.32 3.39 25.25
CA TRP A 117 -0.10 1.99 25.63
C TRP A 117 -0.42 1.03 24.47
N ILE A 118 -1.55 1.22 23.79
CA ILE A 118 -1.91 0.41 22.61
C ILE A 118 -0.90 0.63 21.49
N GLN A 119 -0.52 1.89 21.21
CA GLN A 119 0.48 2.23 20.20
C GLN A 119 1.85 1.59 20.47
N ALA A 120 2.24 1.52 21.75
CA ALA A 120 3.48 0.85 22.17
C ALA A 120 3.42 -0.69 22.06
N GLY A 121 2.30 -1.24 21.59
CA GLY A 121 2.13 -2.69 21.42
C GLY A 121 1.71 -3.40 22.71
N THR A 122 0.97 -2.72 23.56
CA THR A 122 0.37 -3.26 24.80
C THR A 122 1.37 -4.00 25.72
N PRO A 123 2.48 -3.39 26.15
CA PRO A 123 3.38 -4.04 27.06
C PRO A 123 2.71 -4.31 28.42
N GLU A 124 2.99 -5.45 29.03
CA GLU A 124 2.45 -5.80 30.35
C GLU A 124 3.01 -4.88 31.44
N ARG A 125 4.29 -4.50 31.34
CA ARG A 125 4.97 -3.57 32.25
C ARG A 125 5.60 -2.44 31.48
N ALA A 126 5.73 -1.28 32.11
CA ALA A 126 6.39 -0.11 31.53
C ALA A 126 7.81 -0.48 31.05
N GLY A 127 8.11 -0.16 29.79
CA GLY A 127 9.38 -0.56 29.14
C GLY A 127 9.53 -2.05 28.84
N GLY A 128 8.50 -2.86 29.10
CA GLY A 128 8.48 -4.30 28.82
C GLY A 128 8.44 -4.63 27.33
N LYS A 129 8.61 -5.93 27.00
CA LYS A 129 8.49 -6.39 25.61
C LYS A 129 7.07 -6.18 25.11
N SER A 130 6.96 -5.50 23.97
CA SER A 130 5.71 -5.38 23.22
C SER A 130 5.25 -6.75 22.73
N LEU A 131 3.94 -7.02 22.73
CA LEU A 131 3.35 -8.20 22.09
C LEU A 131 3.41 -8.12 20.56
N VAL A 132 3.64 -6.94 20.01
CA VAL A 132 4.00 -6.76 18.61
C VAL A 132 5.50 -6.94 18.53
N ALA A 133 5.97 -8.00 17.86
CA ALA A 133 7.33 -8.02 17.33
C ALA A 133 7.54 -6.69 16.61
N ALA A 134 8.50 -5.88 17.09
CA ALA A 134 8.66 -4.46 16.77
C ALA A 134 8.26 -4.11 15.33
N ARG A 135 6.98 -3.84 15.11
CA ARG A 135 6.52 -3.13 13.92
C ARG A 135 6.93 -1.69 14.19
N SER A 136 8.12 -1.36 13.72
CA SER A 136 8.61 -0.01 13.78
C SER A 136 7.63 0.85 12.97
N THR A 137 6.71 1.53 13.66
CA THR A 137 5.98 2.67 13.10
C THR A 137 6.90 3.89 13.04
N ASP A 138 8.16 3.74 13.44
CA ASP A 138 9.19 4.73 13.27
C ASP A 138 9.43 4.92 11.79
N PHE A 139 8.76 5.91 11.24
CA PHE A 139 9.05 6.42 9.91
C PHE A 139 10.51 6.86 9.90
N LYS A 140 11.35 6.12 9.19
CA LYS A 140 12.74 6.54 8.92
C LYS A 140 12.75 7.11 7.51
N PRO A 141 13.06 8.41 7.37
CA PRO A 141 13.24 9.00 6.05
C PRO A 141 14.22 8.14 5.24
N VAL A 142 13.81 7.75 4.05
CA VAL A 142 14.69 7.03 3.13
C VAL A 142 15.57 8.06 2.46
N ALA A 143 16.86 8.00 2.71
CA ALA A 143 17.83 8.73 1.89
C ALA A 143 17.85 8.06 0.50
N LEU A 144 17.18 8.70 -0.45
CA LEU A 144 17.03 8.20 -1.81
C LEU A 144 18.32 8.46 -2.58
N ALA A 145 19.18 7.46 -2.64
CA ALA A 145 20.33 7.49 -3.53
C ALA A 145 19.85 7.17 -4.95
N LYS A 146 19.87 8.16 -5.84
CA LYS A 146 19.91 7.88 -7.28
C LYS A 146 21.23 7.17 -7.56
N GLY A 147 21.17 5.86 -7.75
CA GLY A 147 22.38 5.07 -8.00
C GLY A 147 22.80 5.12 -9.46
N ASP A 148 23.94 5.72 -9.74
CA ASP A 148 24.67 5.54 -11.02
C ASP A 148 25.38 4.17 -11.09
N GLY A 149 24.97 3.21 -10.25
CA GLY A 149 25.60 1.89 -10.11
C GLY A 149 24.94 0.79 -10.97
N PRO A 150 25.52 -0.43 -10.95
CA PRO A 150 24.93 -1.58 -11.63
C PRO A 150 23.52 -1.85 -11.09
N PRO A 151 22.64 -2.48 -11.92
CA PRO A 151 21.26 -2.76 -11.54
C PRO A 151 21.18 -3.43 -10.18
N PRO A 152 20.26 -2.99 -9.29
CA PRO A 152 20.14 -3.57 -7.96
C PRO A 152 19.64 -5.02 -8.05
N LEU A 153 20.49 -5.93 -7.60
CA LEU A 153 20.17 -7.35 -7.46
C LEU A 153 20.16 -7.72 -5.98
N PRO A 154 19.29 -8.66 -5.55
CA PRO A 154 19.27 -9.16 -4.19
C PRO A 154 20.61 -9.73 -3.75
N GLU A 155 21.11 -9.27 -2.62
CA GLU A 155 22.32 -9.78 -1.97
C GLU A 155 21.92 -10.44 -0.63
N LYS A 156 22.25 -11.73 -0.46
CA LYS A 156 22.06 -12.45 0.82
C LYS A 156 20.62 -12.46 1.38
N TRP A 157 19.62 -12.44 0.50
CA TRP A 157 18.24 -12.61 0.95
C TRP A 157 17.98 -14.05 1.41
N PRO A 158 17.09 -14.27 2.40
CA PRO A 158 16.65 -15.61 2.74
C PRO A 158 15.96 -16.26 1.53
N LEU A 159 16.13 -17.57 1.37
CA LEU A 159 15.50 -18.32 0.26
C LEU A 159 14.20 -19.03 0.70
N THR A 160 13.95 -19.14 1.99
CA THR A 160 12.77 -19.79 2.56
C THR A 160 11.83 -18.77 3.17
N PRO A 161 10.53 -18.77 2.83
CA PRO A 161 9.55 -17.95 3.49
C PRO A 161 9.32 -18.43 4.93
N LEU A 162 8.92 -17.51 5.82
CA LEU A 162 8.57 -17.82 7.21
C LEU A 162 7.30 -18.69 7.31
N VAL A 163 6.39 -18.52 6.34
CA VAL A 163 5.15 -19.29 6.24
C VAL A 163 5.14 -19.96 4.88
N GLN A 164 4.87 -21.25 4.85
CA GLN A 164 4.66 -22.00 3.61
C GLN A 164 3.19 -22.37 3.48
N ALA A 165 2.59 -22.02 2.33
CA ALA A 165 1.25 -22.46 2.02
C ALA A 165 1.23 -23.98 1.74
N ALA A 166 0.25 -24.68 2.30
CA ALA A 166 0.06 -26.10 2.04
C ALA A 166 -0.39 -26.38 0.59
N ASN A 167 -1.04 -25.40 -0.02
CA ASN A 167 -1.53 -25.46 -1.41
C ASN A 167 -1.03 -24.24 -2.19
N PRO A 168 -0.91 -24.36 -3.53
CA PRO A 168 -0.58 -23.22 -4.37
C PRO A 168 -1.58 -22.06 -4.14
N VAL A 169 -1.06 -20.85 -3.91
CA VAL A 169 -1.87 -19.64 -3.74
C VAL A 169 -1.91 -18.85 -5.05
N PRO A 170 -3.03 -18.17 -5.37
CA PRO A 170 -3.09 -17.29 -6.53
C PRO A 170 -1.99 -16.23 -6.48
N VAL A 171 -1.43 -15.90 -7.65
CA VAL A 171 -0.53 -14.75 -7.78
C VAL A 171 -1.37 -13.47 -7.64
N THR A 172 -1.37 -12.86 -6.46
CA THR A 172 -2.17 -11.66 -6.17
C THR A 172 -1.50 -10.37 -6.64
N ALA A 173 -0.19 -10.39 -6.83
CA ALA A 173 0.57 -9.30 -7.44
C ALA A 173 1.85 -9.84 -8.10
N LEU A 174 2.28 -9.15 -9.15
CA LEU A 174 3.50 -9.43 -9.89
C LEU A 174 4.09 -8.12 -10.41
N ALA A 175 5.40 -7.95 -10.30
CA ALA A 175 6.12 -6.81 -10.86
C ALA A 175 7.47 -7.24 -11.41
N ALA A 176 7.89 -6.65 -12.52
CA ALA A 176 9.24 -6.80 -13.07
C ALA A 176 10.07 -5.56 -12.72
N SER A 177 11.35 -5.76 -12.44
CA SER A 177 12.30 -4.65 -12.27
C SER A 177 12.49 -3.92 -13.60
N PRO A 178 12.46 -2.57 -13.61
CA PRO A 178 12.70 -1.80 -14.83
C PRO A 178 14.18 -1.71 -15.22
N SER A 179 15.09 -2.12 -14.34
CA SER A 179 16.54 -1.96 -14.53
C SER A 179 17.34 -3.26 -14.44
N ALA A 180 16.76 -4.32 -13.87
CA ALA A 180 17.43 -5.61 -13.65
C ALA A 180 16.62 -6.78 -14.23
N PRO A 181 17.23 -7.91 -14.62
CA PRO A 181 16.54 -9.08 -15.17
C PRO A 181 15.90 -9.92 -14.04
N ILE A 182 15.10 -9.29 -13.19
CA ILE A 182 14.42 -9.91 -12.05
C ILE A 182 12.94 -9.50 -11.99
N TYR A 183 12.13 -10.38 -11.39
CA TYR A 183 10.72 -10.10 -11.11
C TYR A 183 10.33 -10.57 -9.72
N ALA A 184 9.35 -9.90 -9.15
CA ALA A 184 8.77 -10.18 -7.83
C ALA A 184 7.37 -10.76 -7.96
N VAL A 185 7.06 -11.76 -7.16
CA VAL A 185 5.76 -12.44 -7.11
C VAL A 185 5.25 -12.44 -5.68
N ALA A 186 4.01 -12.02 -5.49
CA ALA A 186 3.34 -12.11 -4.19
C ALA A 186 3.04 -13.57 -3.83
N ASP A 187 3.33 -13.91 -2.59
CA ASP A 187 3.03 -15.20 -1.96
C ASP A 187 2.30 -14.96 -0.63
N LEU A 188 1.95 -16.02 0.07
CA LEU A 188 1.31 -15.93 1.39
C LEU A 188 2.25 -15.24 2.38
N ASN A 189 1.89 -14.04 2.84
CA ASN A 189 2.64 -13.22 3.78
C ASN A 189 4.11 -12.97 3.38
N ALA A 190 4.41 -13.04 2.10
CA ALA A 190 5.77 -12.91 1.57
C ALA A 190 5.80 -12.40 0.12
N VAL A 191 6.97 -12.00 -0.32
CA VAL A 191 7.27 -11.72 -1.74
C VAL A 191 8.46 -12.57 -2.14
N ARG A 192 8.33 -13.33 -3.23
CA ARG A 192 9.42 -14.11 -3.83
C ARG A 192 10.03 -13.33 -4.97
N MET A 193 11.36 -13.22 -4.97
CA MET A 193 12.12 -12.63 -6.06
C MET A 193 12.69 -13.73 -6.96
N HIS A 194 12.58 -13.56 -8.25
CA HIS A 194 13.02 -14.52 -9.27
C HIS A 194 13.89 -13.87 -10.33
N ALA A 195 14.81 -14.64 -10.91
CA ALA A 195 15.55 -14.24 -12.10
C ALA A 195 14.72 -14.53 -13.37
N PHE A 196 14.80 -13.65 -14.39
CA PHE A 196 14.13 -13.87 -15.67
C PHE A 196 14.78 -14.97 -16.51
N GLU A 197 16.08 -15.18 -16.35
CA GLU A 197 16.87 -16.10 -17.18
C GLU A 197 16.36 -17.55 -17.09
N ASP A 198 16.15 -18.04 -15.87
CA ASP A 198 15.81 -19.44 -15.60
C ASP A 198 14.58 -19.61 -14.69
N GLY A 199 13.94 -18.50 -14.27
CA GLY A 199 12.83 -18.50 -13.32
C GLY A 199 13.22 -18.87 -11.89
N ARG A 200 14.53 -19.01 -11.60
CA ARG A 200 15.04 -19.41 -10.30
C ARG A 200 14.71 -18.38 -9.24
N GLN A 201 14.23 -18.84 -8.09
CA GLN A 201 14.04 -17.98 -6.91
C GLN A 201 15.40 -17.54 -6.38
N ILE A 202 15.58 -16.23 -6.20
CA ILE A 202 16.82 -15.61 -5.72
C ILE A 202 16.66 -14.95 -4.34
N GLY A 203 15.44 -14.90 -3.82
CA GLY A 203 15.22 -14.37 -2.48
C GLY A 203 13.75 -14.32 -2.08
N VAL A 204 13.52 -14.10 -0.79
CA VAL A 204 12.18 -13.93 -0.18
C VAL A 204 12.21 -12.75 0.76
N LEU A 205 11.21 -11.87 0.65
CA LEU A 205 10.93 -10.80 1.63
C LEU A 205 9.72 -11.18 2.46
N PRO A 206 9.80 -11.13 3.79
CA PRO A 206 8.64 -11.32 4.65
C PRO A 206 7.70 -10.10 4.59
N PHE A 207 6.40 -10.37 4.52
CA PHE A 207 5.34 -9.37 4.64
C PHE A 207 4.33 -9.83 5.72
N PRO A 208 4.68 -9.68 7.00
CA PRO A 208 3.88 -10.19 8.12
C PRO A 208 2.54 -9.47 8.28
N GLU A 209 2.31 -8.39 7.55
CA GLU A 209 1.09 -7.60 7.56
C GLU A 209 -0.10 -8.33 6.90
N GLY A 210 0.12 -9.45 6.25
CA GLY A 210 -0.93 -10.23 5.60
C GLY A 210 -0.62 -10.51 4.13
N GLN A 211 -1.64 -10.50 3.29
CA GLN A 211 -1.48 -10.79 1.86
C GLN A 211 -0.95 -9.56 1.11
N PRO A 212 0.18 -9.67 0.39
CA PRO A 212 0.58 -8.66 -0.58
C PRO A 212 -0.40 -8.64 -1.77
N ASN A 213 -1.01 -7.48 -2.03
CA ASN A 213 -1.93 -7.28 -3.16
C ASN A 213 -1.31 -6.41 -4.26
N VAL A 214 -0.24 -5.71 -3.94
CA VAL A 214 0.44 -4.80 -4.87
C VAL A 214 1.95 -4.96 -4.72
N LEU A 215 2.63 -5.05 -5.84
CA LEU A 215 4.08 -4.99 -5.98
C LEU A 215 4.42 -3.92 -7.01
N ARG A 216 5.35 -3.01 -6.69
CA ARG A 216 5.87 -2.00 -7.61
C ARG A 216 7.35 -1.75 -7.34
N PHE A 217 8.16 -1.85 -8.37
CA PHE A 217 9.54 -1.35 -8.30
C PHE A 217 9.56 0.17 -8.47
N SER A 218 10.49 0.84 -7.83
CA SER A 218 10.84 2.21 -8.18
C SER A 218 11.40 2.28 -9.61
N GLN A 219 11.36 3.45 -10.23
CA GLN A 219 11.79 3.63 -11.61
C GLN A 219 13.27 3.26 -11.86
N ASP A 220 14.13 3.40 -10.86
CA ASP A 220 15.53 2.97 -10.86
C ASP A 220 15.72 1.50 -10.48
N GLY A 221 14.67 0.81 -10.04
CA GLY A 221 14.70 -0.57 -9.57
C GLY A 221 15.30 -0.76 -8.18
N ALA A 222 15.72 0.31 -7.49
CA ALA A 222 16.39 0.22 -6.21
C ALA A 222 15.45 -0.12 -5.05
N LEU A 223 14.18 0.27 -5.16
CA LEU A 223 13.16 0.02 -4.15
C LEU A 223 12.07 -0.91 -4.67
N LEU A 224 11.50 -1.68 -3.76
CA LEU A 224 10.28 -2.44 -3.98
C LEU A 224 9.21 -1.99 -2.99
N LEU A 225 8.11 -1.44 -3.51
CA LEU A 225 6.89 -1.17 -2.77
C LEU A 225 6.08 -2.46 -2.71
N VAL A 226 5.74 -2.88 -1.50
CA VAL A 226 4.83 -3.99 -1.22
C VAL A 226 3.64 -3.43 -0.45
N ALA A 227 2.44 -3.53 -0.98
CA ALA A 227 1.25 -3.08 -0.28
C ALA A 227 0.18 -4.18 -0.22
N GLY A 228 -0.59 -4.18 0.85
CA GLY A 228 -1.58 -5.20 1.12
C GLY A 228 -2.09 -5.14 2.54
N GLY A 229 -2.31 -6.30 3.15
CA GLY A 229 -2.78 -6.41 4.52
C GLY A 229 -3.75 -7.56 4.73
N GLU A 230 -4.49 -7.51 5.82
CA GLU A 230 -5.59 -8.43 6.12
C GLU A 230 -6.93 -7.71 5.91
N PRO A 231 -7.85 -8.28 5.10
CA PRO A 231 -9.18 -7.68 4.89
C PRO A 231 -9.90 -7.38 6.20
N VAL A 232 -10.57 -6.23 6.26
CA VAL A 232 -11.36 -5.74 7.41
C VAL A 232 -10.56 -5.59 8.70
N LYS A 233 -9.23 -5.70 8.65
CA LYS A 233 -8.36 -5.53 9.80
C LYS A 233 -7.36 -4.41 9.62
N HIS A 234 -6.58 -4.47 8.54
CA HIS A 234 -5.57 -3.46 8.27
C HIS A 234 -4.99 -3.51 6.87
N GLY A 235 -4.43 -2.39 6.46
CA GLY A 235 -3.68 -2.27 5.22
C GLY A 235 -2.53 -1.30 5.35
N VAL A 236 -1.44 -1.60 4.68
CA VAL A 236 -0.20 -0.81 4.74
C VAL A 236 0.58 -0.96 3.44
N ALA A 237 1.41 0.03 3.13
CA ALA A 237 2.41 -0.03 2.09
C ALA A 237 3.81 0.03 2.72
N VAL A 238 4.70 -0.86 2.31
CA VAL A 238 6.05 -1.03 2.85
C VAL A 238 7.07 -0.88 1.73
N LEU A 239 8.10 -0.08 1.96
CA LEU A 239 9.23 0.07 1.06
C LEU A 239 10.40 -0.82 1.52
N PHE A 240 10.93 -1.60 0.58
CA PHE A 240 12.10 -2.43 0.77
C PHE A 240 13.24 -1.96 -0.15
N ASP A 241 14.46 -1.98 0.35
CA ASP A 241 15.66 -1.88 -0.47
C ASP A 241 15.90 -3.20 -1.20
N VAL A 242 15.97 -3.17 -2.52
CA VAL A 242 16.08 -4.39 -3.34
C VAL A 242 17.40 -5.10 -3.13
N ARG A 243 18.49 -4.39 -2.93
CA ARG A 243 19.82 -4.97 -2.76
C ARG A 243 19.96 -5.74 -1.45
N SER A 244 19.62 -5.09 -0.37
CA SER A 244 19.79 -5.65 0.98
C SER A 244 18.59 -6.46 1.49
N GLY A 245 17.42 -6.33 0.86
CA GLY A 245 16.16 -6.86 1.36
C GLY A 245 15.66 -6.16 2.64
N LYS A 246 16.29 -5.05 3.00
CA LYS A 246 15.96 -4.34 4.24
C LYS A 246 14.65 -3.57 4.09
N ARG A 247 13.80 -3.72 5.08
CA ARG A 247 12.61 -2.87 5.24
C ARG A 247 13.06 -1.47 5.63
N LEU A 248 12.70 -0.48 4.82
CA LEU A 248 13.09 0.92 5.02
C LEU A 248 12.04 1.69 5.79
N THR A 249 10.82 1.67 5.30
CA THR A 249 9.70 2.37 5.92
C THR A 249 8.37 1.71 5.61
N SER A 250 7.34 2.06 6.38
CA SER A 250 5.95 1.71 6.10
C SER A 250 5.08 2.95 6.18
N VAL A 251 4.13 3.07 5.27
CA VAL A 251 3.20 4.19 5.18
C VAL A 251 1.77 3.70 5.05
N GLY A 252 0.82 4.49 5.55
CA GLY A 252 -0.58 4.15 5.61
C GLY A 252 -0.93 3.33 6.86
N ASP A 253 -2.13 3.58 7.35
CA ASP A 253 -2.77 2.85 8.46
C ASP A 253 -4.25 2.69 8.08
N GLU A 254 -4.47 1.81 7.09
CA GLU A 254 -5.81 1.57 6.58
C GLU A 254 -6.52 0.52 7.45
N THR A 255 -7.84 0.68 7.61
CA THR A 255 -8.68 -0.27 8.36
C THR A 255 -9.05 -1.51 7.54
N ASP A 256 -8.61 -1.56 6.28
CA ASP A 256 -8.82 -2.67 5.37
C ASP A 256 -7.58 -2.83 4.49
N ALA A 257 -7.45 -3.99 3.83
CA ALA A 257 -6.31 -4.27 2.97
C ALA A 257 -6.17 -3.21 1.85
N VAL A 258 -4.94 -2.79 1.57
CA VAL A 258 -4.64 -1.95 0.41
C VAL A 258 -4.78 -2.80 -0.85
N LEU A 259 -5.57 -2.30 -1.83
CA LEU A 259 -5.84 -2.98 -3.09
C LEU A 259 -5.06 -2.38 -4.27
N ALA A 260 -4.69 -1.11 -4.16
CA ALA A 260 -3.92 -0.41 -5.16
C ALA A 260 -2.89 0.51 -4.49
N ALA A 261 -1.66 0.50 -4.98
CA ALA A 261 -0.60 1.38 -4.51
C ALA A 261 0.43 1.63 -5.60
N ASP A 262 1.09 2.78 -5.54
CA ASP A 262 2.24 3.08 -6.39
C ASP A 262 3.18 4.08 -5.71
N LEU A 263 4.43 4.10 -6.16
CA LEU A 263 5.49 5.00 -5.69
C LEU A 263 5.76 6.05 -6.78
N SER A 264 5.79 7.33 -6.41
CA SER A 264 6.13 8.38 -7.37
C SER A 264 7.55 8.18 -7.93
N PRO A 265 7.83 8.61 -9.18
CA PRO A 265 9.14 8.42 -9.80
C PRO A 265 10.31 9.08 -9.04
N ASP A 266 10.04 10.20 -8.37
CA ASP A 266 11.00 10.87 -7.49
C ASP A 266 11.12 10.22 -6.09
N GLN A 267 10.32 9.16 -5.88
CA GLN A 267 10.24 8.35 -4.65
C GLN A 267 9.81 9.13 -3.39
N LYS A 268 9.25 10.35 -3.55
CA LYS A 268 8.84 11.19 -2.42
C LYS A 268 7.41 10.95 -1.95
N MET A 269 6.60 10.28 -2.76
CA MET A 269 5.19 10.03 -2.46
C MET A 269 4.81 8.58 -2.71
N VAL A 270 3.94 8.06 -1.86
CA VAL A 270 3.22 6.80 -2.05
C VAL A 270 1.74 7.10 -2.11
N ALA A 271 1.09 6.66 -3.18
CA ALA A 271 -0.37 6.65 -3.27
C ALA A 271 -0.90 5.28 -2.87
N ILE A 272 -1.97 5.24 -2.07
CA ILE A 272 -2.65 4.00 -1.64
C ILE A 272 -4.16 4.15 -1.79
N GLY A 273 -4.81 3.05 -2.12
CA GLY A 273 -6.27 2.97 -2.24
C GLY A 273 -6.79 1.57 -1.95
N GLY A 274 -8.07 1.49 -1.61
CA GLY A 274 -8.74 0.24 -1.25
C GLY A 274 -10.26 0.42 -1.16
N SER A 275 -10.91 -0.27 -0.21
CA SER A 275 -12.37 -0.26 -0.03
C SER A 275 -12.94 1.10 0.40
N GLY A 276 -12.11 2.01 0.89
CA GLY A 276 -12.51 3.34 1.40
C GLY A 276 -12.91 4.36 0.33
N LYS A 277 -12.95 4.01 -0.97
CA LYS A 277 -13.34 4.88 -2.09
C LYS A 277 -12.53 6.17 -2.23
N THR A 278 -11.41 6.23 -1.55
CA THR A 278 -10.54 7.41 -1.49
C THR A 278 -9.10 6.98 -1.71
N VAL A 279 -8.37 7.72 -2.52
CA VAL A 279 -6.93 7.56 -2.64
C VAL A 279 -6.26 8.52 -1.66
N LYS A 280 -5.33 8.00 -0.87
CA LYS A 280 -4.45 8.79 0.00
C LYS A 280 -3.07 8.86 -0.62
N VAL A 281 -2.53 10.05 -0.72
CA VAL A 281 -1.15 10.29 -1.14
C VAL A 281 -0.36 10.73 0.09
N LEU A 282 0.68 9.97 0.42
CA LEU A 282 1.49 10.15 1.63
C LEU A 282 2.94 10.47 1.25
N SER A 283 3.59 11.28 2.06
CA SER A 283 5.03 11.56 1.92
C SER A 283 5.85 10.36 2.39
N THR A 284 6.82 9.92 1.60
CA THR A 284 7.79 8.89 1.99
C THR A 284 8.80 9.41 3.03
N GLU A 285 9.03 10.72 3.07
CA GLU A 285 9.96 11.35 3.99
C GLU A 285 9.37 11.50 5.40
N THR A 286 8.09 11.93 5.48
CA THR A 286 7.46 12.27 6.76
C THR A 286 6.36 11.29 7.19
N GLY A 287 5.91 10.40 6.30
CA GLY A 287 4.74 9.53 6.51
C GLY A 287 3.39 10.27 6.55
N LYS A 288 3.40 11.61 6.40
CA LYS A 288 2.20 12.44 6.51
C LYS A 288 1.34 12.37 5.25
N LEU A 289 0.03 12.47 5.45
CA LEU A 289 -0.92 12.63 4.38
C LEU A 289 -0.69 13.98 3.68
N LEU A 290 -0.49 13.93 2.35
CA LEU A 290 -0.37 15.10 1.48
C LEU A 290 -1.72 15.44 0.87
N PHE A 291 -2.39 14.47 0.26
CA PHE A 291 -3.67 14.63 -0.43
C PHE A 291 -4.62 13.48 -0.12
N LYS A 292 -5.91 13.81 -0.13
CA LYS A 292 -7.02 12.87 -0.07
C LYS A 292 -7.91 13.07 -1.27
N LEU A 293 -7.90 12.14 -2.23
CA LEU A 293 -8.59 12.23 -3.50
C LEU A 293 -9.91 11.47 -3.44
N GLY A 294 -11.03 12.18 -3.35
CA GLY A 294 -12.34 11.63 -2.96
C GLY A 294 -13.39 11.62 -4.08
N LYS A 295 -13.00 11.49 -5.37
CA LYS A 295 -13.95 11.50 -6.50
C LYS A 295 -14.59 10.15 -6.80
N HIS A 296 -13.97 9.08 -6.37
CA HIS A 296 -14.40 7.71 -6.67
C HIS A 296 -15.69 7.31 -5.93
N THR A 297 -16.50 6.50 -6.58
CA THR A 297 -17.80 6.05 -6.07
C THR A 297 -17.77 4.62 -5.54
N ASP A 298 -16.71 3.87 -5.86
CA ASP A 298 -16.50 2.48 -5.43
C ASP A 298 -15.02 2.24 -5.04
N TRP A 299 -14.68 1.01 -4.71
CA TRP A 299 -13.34 0.59 -4.28
C TRP A 299 -12.28 0.96 -5.31
N ILE A 300 -11.17 1.49 -4.83
CA ILE A 300 -10.01 1.77 -5.67
C ILE A 300 -9.33 0.44 -6.01
N THR A 301 -9.29 0.11 -7.28
CA THR A 301 -8.79 -1.18 -7.79
C THR A 301 -7.45 -1.08 -8.50
N ALA A 302 -7.12 0.11 -9.01
CA ALA A 302 -5.84 0.36 -9.64
C ALA A 302 -5.44 1.83 -9.53
N LEU A 303 -4.16 2.09 -9.43
CA LEU A 303 -3.58 3.43 -9.53
C LEU A 303 -2.13 3.35 -10.02
N ALA A 304 -1.67 4.42 -10.67
CA ALA A 304 -0.29 4.52 -11.15
C ALA A 304 0.12 5.98 -11.34
N PHE A 305 1.32 6.34 -10.90
CA PHE A 305 1.94 7.62 -11.24
C PHE A 305 2.43 7.62 -12.69
N SER A 306 2.35 8.76 -13.37
CA SER A 306 2.98 8.94 -14.67
C SER A 306 4.51 8.88 -14.54
N PRO A 307 5.24 8.46 -15.59
CA PRO A 307 6.69 8.31 -15.53
C PRO A 307 7.45 9.60 -15.21
N ASP A 308 6.89 10.77 -15.55
CA ASP A 308 7.42 12.09 -15.21
C ASP A 308 7.00 12.57 -13.82
N GLY A 309 6.14 11.82 -13.11
CA GLY A 309 5.62 12.16 -11.81
C GLY A 309 4.60 13.31 -11.78
N SER A 310 4.21 13.88 -12.92
CA SER A 310 3.30 15.02 -12.97
C SER A 310 1.84 14.66 -12.73
N LYS A 311 1.46 13.40 -13.05
CA LYS A 311 0.08 12.92 -12.98
C LYS A 311 -0.03 11.63 -12.14
N LEU A 312 -1.19 11.43 -11.55
CA LEU A 312 -1.61 10.18 -10.94
C LEU A 312 -2.90 9.70 -11.59
N ALA A 313 -2.88 8.51 -12.18
CA ALA A 313 -4.09 7.85 -12.67
C ALA A 313 -4.67 6.99 -11.55
N THR A 314 -5.99 7.06 -11.34
CA THR A 314 -6.69 6.27 -10.33
C THR A 314 -7.98 5.70 -10.90
N ALA A 315 -8.28 4.44 -10.58
CA ALA A 315 -9.42 3.73 -11.11
C ALA A 315 -10.17 2.96 -10.04
N ASP A 316 -11.49 2.82 -10.24
CA ASP A 316 -12.36 2.14 -9.29
C ASP A 316 -13.12 0.94 -9.90
N ARG A 317 -13.80 0.23 -9.02
CA ARG A 317 -14.60 -0.95 -9.32
C ARG A 317 -15.87 -0.64 -10.15
N ALA A 318 -16.35 0.60 -10.14
CA ALA A 318 -17.51 1.03 -10.93
C ALA A 318 -17.12 1.49 -12.35
N GLY A 319 -15.82 1.53 -12.69
CA GLY A 319 -15.31 1.99 -13.98
C GLY A 319 -14.90 3.46 -13.98
N GLY A 320 -14.92 4.13 -12.83
CA GLY A 320 -14.40 5.48 -12.68
C GLY A 320 -12.89 5.51 -12.92
N LEU A 321 -12.44 6.42 -13.79
CA LEU A 321 -11.03 6.65 -14.10
C LEU A 321 -10.74 8.15 -14.09
N HIS A 322 -9.80 8.55 -13.25
CA HIS A 322 -9.44 9.97 -13.09
C HIS A 322 -7.95 10.18 -13.19
N LEU A 323 -7.54 11.27 -13.82
CA LEU A 323 -6.18 11.77 -13.81
C LEU A 323 -6.11 12.99 -12.88
N TRP A 324 -5.12 13.00 -12.00
CA TRP A 324 -4.90 14.04 -11.00
C TRP A 324 -3.54 14.69 -11.22
N GLU A 325 -3.43 15.98 -10.95
CA GLU A 325 -2.16 16.67 -10.85
C GLU A 325 -1.48 16.32 -9.53
N THR A 326 -0.29 15.78 -9.60
CA THR A 326 0.42 15.25 -8.42
C THR A 326 0.83 16.35 -7.45
N GLY A 327 1.15 17.55 -7.95
CA GLY A 327 1.60 18.67 -7.12
C GLY A 327 0.50 19.32 -6.27
N SER A 328 -0.77 19.26 -6.72
CA SER A 328 -1.91 19.92 -6.05
C SER A 328 -3.00 18.96 -5.57
N GLY A 329 -3.02 17.72 -6.09
CA GLY A 329 -4.12 16.77 -5.87
C GLY A 329 -5.41 17.18 -6.59
N GLN A 330 -5.36 18.12 -7.54
CA GLN A 330 -6.53 18.53 -8.33
C GLN A 330 -6.79 17.55 -9.47
N ILE A 331 -8.08 17.38 -9.80
CA ILE A 331 -8.48 16.56 -10.93
C ILE A 331 -8.17 17.28 -12.24
N LEU A 332 -7.48 16.58 -13.14
CA LEU A 332 -7.20 17.07 -14.49
C LEU A 332 -8.24 16.57 -15.49
N LEU A 333 -8.49 15.26 -15.50
CA LEU A 333 -9.38 14.61 -16.45
C LEU A 333 -10.21 13.51 -15.77
N THR A 334 -11.43 13.32 -16.28
CA THR A 334 -12.25 12.13 -16.01
C THR A 334 -12.44 11.38 -17.33
N LEU A 335 -12.04 10.12 -17.37
CA LEU A 335 -12.02 9.28 -18.55
C LEU A 335 -13.19 8.27 -18.45
N ALA A 336 -14.13 8.26 -19.41
CA ALA A 336 -15.45 7.65 -19.21
C ALA A 336 -15.81 6.62 -20.29
N GLU A 337 -14.99 5.58 -20.50
CA GLU A 337 -15.31 4.48 -21.41
C GLU A 337 -15.72 3.21 -20.67
N HIS A 338 -15.05 2.92 -19.52
CA HIS A 338 -15.30 1.71 -18.77
C HIS A 338 -16.67 1.69 -18.08
N LYS A 339 -17.32 0.51 -18.10
CA LYS A 339 -18.62 0.25 -17.43
C LYS A 339 -18.53 -0.86 -16.39
N GLY A 340 -17.35 -1.25 -16.02
CA GLY A 340 -17.05 -2.28 -15.04
C GLY A 340 -15.69 -2.02 -14.39
N ALA A 341 -15.36 -2.82 -13.39
CA ALA A 341 -14.13 -2.66 -12.61
C ALA A 341 -12.88 -2.56 -13.49
N ILE A 342 -12.14 -1.48 -13.35
CA ILE A 342 -10.84 -1.33 -13.99
C ILE A 342 -9.81 -2.04 -13.11
N ARG A 343 -9.21 -3.12 -13.62
CA ARG A 343 -8.33 -3.99 -12.86
C ARG A 343 -6.86 -3.61 -12.93
N SER A 344 -6.47 -2.98 -14.02
CA SER A 344 -5.06 -2.69 -14.25
C SER A 344 -4.87 -1.40 -15.04
N LEU A 345 -3.84 -0.66 -14.67
CA LEU A 345 -3.36 0.55 -15.33
C LEU A 345 -1.88 0.40 -15.66
N ALA A 346 -1.46 0.88 -16.81
CA ALA A 346 -0.05 0.98 -17.16
C ALA A 346 0.21 2.24 -17.98
N TRP A 347 1.25 2.98 -17.63
CA TRP A 347 1.73 4.11 -18.41
C TRP A 347 2.78 3.67 -19.42
N ARG A 348 2.72 4.25 -20.62
CA ARG A 348 3.87 4.18 -21.53
C ARG A 348 5.00 5.07 -21.00
N ALA A 349 6.24 4.67 -21.24
CA ALA A 349 7.43 5.33 -20.67
C ALA A 349 7.54 6.85 -20.94
N ASP A 350 6.93 7.34 -22.03
CA ASP A 350 6.90 8.77 -22.35
C ASP A 350 5.75 9.56 -21.66
N GLY A 351 4.92 8.89 -20.86
CA GLY A 351 3.79 9.50 -20.16
C GLY A 351 2.62 9.95 -21.06
N ARG A 352 2.68 9.72 -22.39
CA ARG A 352 1.67 10.17 -23.35
C ARG A 352 0.49 9.22 -23.47
N LEU A 353 0.72 7.92 -23.23
CA LEU A 353 -0.34 6.92 -23.27
C LEU A 353 -0.53 6.25 -21.91
N LEU A 354 -1.79 6.01 -21.58
CA LEU A 354 -2.23 5.18 -20.47
C LEU A 354 -3.04 4.01 -21.03
N ALA A 355 -2.65 2.78 -20.70
CA ALA A 355 -3.44 1.59 -20.98
C ALA A 355 -4.30 1.23 -19.78
N THR A 356 -5.56 0.87 -20.02
CA THR A 356 -6.48 0.41 -18.97
C THR A 356 -7.17 -0.87 -19.38
N GLY A 357 -7.26 -1.81 -18.44
CA GLY A 357 -7.96 -3.08 -18.62
C GLY A 357 -9.08 -3.25 -17.62
N GLY A 358 -10.28 -3.58 -18.11
CA GLY A 358 -11.49 -3.70 -17.29
C GLY A 358 -12.21 -5.03 -17.38
N GLU A 359 -12.99 -5.36 -16.36
CA GLU A 359 -13.87 -6.54 -16.32
C GLU A 359 -15.02 -6.47 -17.33
N ASP A 360 -15.28 -5.30 -17.89
CA ASP A 360 -16.20 -5.08 -19.01
C ASP A 360 -15.67 -5.64 -20.35
N GLY A 361 -14.43 -6.11 -20.38
CA GLY A 361 -13.76 -6.66 -21.55
C GLY A 361 -13.03 -5.64 -22.40
N LEU A 362 -13.00 -4.37 -21.97
CA LEU A 362 -12.30 -3.31 -22.68
C LEU A 362 -10.81 -3.31 -22.37
N LEU A 363 -10.01 -3.14 -23.39
CA LEU A 363 -8.64 -2.63 -23.34
C LEU A 363 -8.65 -1.25 -24.01
N VAL A 364 -8.44 -0.19 -23.27
CA VAL A 364 -8.44 1.18 -23.80
C VAL A 364 -7.05 1.78 -23.69
N LEU A 365 -6.60 2.42 -24.75
CA LEU A 365 -5.39 3.24 -24.78
C LEU A 365 -5.82 4.70 -24.85
N TRP A 366 -5.43 5.48 -23.87
CA TRP A 366 -5.81 6.88 -23.71
C TRP A 366 -4.66 7.81 -24.06
N ASP A 367 -4.93 8.86 -24.85
CA ASP A 367 -4.06 10.02 -24.87
C ASP A 367 -4.27 10.81 -23.57
N THR A 368 -3.20 11.06 -22.84
CA THR A 368 -3.26 11.69 -21.52
C THR A 368 -3.16 13.22 -21.56
N ALA A 369 -3.05 13.80 -22.75
CA ALA A 369 -3.07 15.24 -22.94
C ALA A 369 -4.50 15.79 -22.98
N ASP A 370 -5.40 15.10 -23.68
CA ASP A 370 -6.79 15.51 -23.89
C ASP A 370 -7.83 14.52 -23.34
N GLY A 371 -7.40 13.30 -22.97
CA GLY A 371 -8.26 12.27 -22.41
C GLY A 371 -9.07 11.48 -23.44
N TRP A 372 -8.77 11.61 -24.74
CA TRP A 372 -9.45 10.83 -25.78
C TRP A 372 -8.85 9.43 -25.93
N PRO A 373 -9.65 8.41 -26.20
CA PRO A 373 -9.14 7.09 -26.49
C PRO A 373 -8.47 7.07 -27.87
N VAL A 374 -7.20 6.69 -27.91
CA VAL A 374 -6.47 6.37 -29.14
C VAL A 374 -6.97 5.05 -29.72
N SER A 375 -7.30 4.10 -28.84
CA SER A 375 -7.86 2.80 -29.20
C SER A 375 -8.80 2.32 -28.11
N ASN A 376 -9.93 1.76 -28.52
CA ASN A 376 -10.91 1.11 -27.64
C ASN A 376 -11.20 -0.30 -28.17
N ASN A 377 -10.51 -1.29 -27.62
CA ASN A 377 -10.66 -2.69 -27.99
C ASN A 377 -11.75 -3.32 -27.14
N ALA A 378 -12.98 -3.28 -27.62
CA ALA A 378 -14.08 -4.02 -27.04
C ALA A 378 -13.85 -5.52 -27.27
N ASN A 379 -14.08 -6.33 -26.23
CA ASN A 379 -13.85 -7.78 -26.27
C ASN A 379 -12.39 -8.19 -26.43
N ALA A 380 -11.44 -7.39 -25.94
CA ALA A 380 -10.01 -7.71 -25.99
C ALA A 380 -9.71 -9.11 -25.42
N HIS A 381 -10.43 -9.51 -24.35
CA HIS A 381 -10.32 -10.85 -23.76
C HIS A 381 -11.71 -11.48 -23.55
N GLN A 382 -12.43 -11.72 -24.67
CA GLN A 382 -13.73 -12.36 -24.66
C GLN A 382 -13.59 -13.88 -24.60
N GLN A 383 -14.27 -14.53 -23.66
CA GLN A 383 -14.31 -15.99 -23.62
C GLN A 383 -15.06 -16.56 -24.83
N LYS A 384 -14.51 -17.64 -25.41
CA LYS A 384 -15.22 -18.39 -26.46
C LYS A 384 -16.49 -19.02 -25.88
N ARG A 385 -17.62 -18.81 -26.56
CA ARG A 385 -18.90 -19.35 -26.12
C ARG A 385 -18.92 -20.88 -26.32
N PRO A 386 -19.17 -21.67 -25.24
CA PRO A 386 -19.39 -23.10 -25.39
C PRO A 386 -20.60 -23.41 -26.29
N PRO A 387 -20.64 -24.54 -26.99
CA PRO A 387 -21.84 -24.98 -27.67
C PRO A 387 -23.03 -25.04 -26.71
N ASN A 388 -24.19 -24.56 -27.15
CA ASN A 388 -25.45 -24.55 -26.38
C ASN A 388 -25.48 -23.59 -25.17
N TYR A 389 -24.54 -22.65 -25.04
CA TYR A 389 -24.62 -21.59 -24.03
C TYR A 389 -25.23 -20.33 -24.63
N TYR A 390 -26.38 -19.88 -24.13
CA TYR A 390 -27.14 -18.74 -24.65
C TYR A 390 -26.87 -17.42 -23.93
N GLY A 391 -26.17 -17.46 -22.82
CA GLY A 391 -25.82 -16.27 -22.03
C GLY A 391 -24.60 -15.50 -22.57
N LYS A 392 -24.41 -14.26 -22.13
CA LYS A 392 -23.16 -13.50 -22.31
C LYS A 392 -22.12 -14.05 -21.34
N LEU A 393 -21.00 -14.55 -21.84
CA LEU A 393 -19.89 -14.94 -20.97
C LEU A 393 -19.19 -13.70 -20.42
N PRO A 394 -18.74 -13.72 -19.17
CA PRO A 394 -17.94 -12.64 -18.64
C PRO A 394 -16.61 -12.57 -19.39
N GLY A 395 -16.39 -11.49 -20.10
CA GLY A 395 -15.06 -11.10 -20.60
C GLY A 395 -14.25 -10.51 -19.45
N GLY A 396 -13.10 -9.99 -19.76
CA GLY A 396 -12.36 -9.16 -18.83
C GLY A 396 -10.87 -9.18 -19.07
N VAL A 397 -10.31 -7.98 -19.07
CA VAL A 397 -8.87 -7.72 -19.03
C VAL A 397 -8.47 -7.59 -17.57
N LEU A 398 -7.58 -8.47 -17.10
CA LEU A 398 -7.20 -8.56 -15.69
C LEU A 398 -5.85 -7.88 -15.41
N GLY A 399 -4.96 -7.84 -16.39
CA GLY A 399 -3.66 -7.21 -16.28
C GLY A 399 -3.24 -6.55 -17.58
N VAL A 400 -2.56 -5.41 -17.49
CA VAL A 400 -1.94 -4.72 -18.63
C VAL A 400 -0.53 -4.24 -18.24
N ALA A 401 0.38 -4.23 -19.22
CA ALA A 401 1.74 -3.70 -19.05
C ALA A 401 2.25 -3.12 -20.38
N PHE A 402 3.09 -2.09 -20.30
CA PHE A 402 3.84 -1.59 -21.46
C PHE A 402 5.26 -2.16 -21.48
N SER A 403 5.75 -2.47 -22.67
CA SER A 403 7.18 -2.68 -22.90
C SER A 403 7.92 -1.35 -23.04
N ALA A 404 9.24 -1.39 -22.90
CA ALA A 404 10.10 -0.24 -23.18
C ALA A 404 9.97 0.27 -24.64
N LYS A 405 9.49 -0.56 -25.56
CA LYS A 405 9.25 -0.22 -26.97
C LYS A 405 7.85 0.29 -27.24
N GLY A 406 6.99 0.42 -26.21
CA GLY A 406 5.62 0.91 -26.32
C GLY A 406 4.58 -0.12 -26.75
N GLU A 407 4.93 -1.41 -26.86
CA GLU A 407 3.95 -2.47 -27.05
C GLU A 407 3.18 -2.72 -25.76
N VAL A 408 1.90 -3.08 -25.88
CA VAL A 408 1.05 -3.43 -24.75
C VAL A 408 0.97 -4.94 -24.61
N LEU A 409 1.09 -5.44 -23.39
CA LEU A 409 0.76 -6.79 -22.99
C LEU A 409 -0.55 -6.75 -22.21
N SER A 410 -1.45 -7.68 -22.50
CA SER A 410 -2.67 -7.86 -21.70
C SER A 410 -2.93 -9.32 -21.40
N VAL A 411 -3.55 -9.58 -20.25
CA VAL A 411 -4.02 -10.91 -19.84
C VAL A 411 -5.48 -10.85 -19.41
N GLY A 412 -6.21 -11.94 -19.61
CA GLY A 412 -7.62 -11.88 -19.31
C GLY A 412 -8.33 -13.23 -19.16
N ARG A 413 -9.67 -13.14 -19.01
CA ARG A 413 -10.55 -14.26 -18.67
C ARG A 413 -10.68 -15.32 -19.79
N ASP A 414 -10.26 -15.02 -20.99
CA ASP A 414 -10.16 -15.98 -22.12
C ASP A 414 -8.98 -16.95 -21.98
N LYS A 415 -8.22 -16.84 -20.88
CA LYS A 415 -6.99 -17.62 -20.61
C LYS A 415 -5.94 -17.40 -21.68
N ALA A 416 -5.78 -16.18 -22.13
CA ALA A 416 -4.75 -15.79 -23.09
C ALA A 416 -3.92 -14.62 -22.55
N VAL A 417 -2.69 -14.56 -23.01
CA VAL A 417 -1.87 -13.37 -23.01
C VAL A 417 -1.82 -12.82 -24.44
N LYS A 418 -2.05 -11.52 -24.59
CA LYS A 418 -2.07 -10.88 -25.91
C LYS A 418 -1.09 -9.72 -25.95
N ARG A 419 -0.47 -9.52 -27.10
CA ARG A 419 0.40 -8.39 -27.41
C ARG A 419 -0.30 -7.48 -28.41
N TRP A 420 -0.15 -6.17 -28.20
CA TRP A 420 -0.78 -5.13 -29.01
C TRP A 420 0.26 -4.07 -29.38
N SER A 421 0.07 -3.46 -30.55
CA SER A 421 0.85 -2.28 -30.91
C SER A 421 0.44 -1.06 -30.08
N SER A 422 1.20 0.02 -30.16
CA SER A 422 0.90 1.31 -29.54
C SER A 422 -0.41 1.96 -30.04
N GLU A 423 -0.91 1.50 -31.20
CA GLU A 423 -2.19 1.92 -31.78
C GLU A 423 -3.34 0.98 -31.42
N GLY A 424 -3.09 -0.05 -30.58
CA GLY A 424 -4.10 -1.00 -30.11
C GLY A 424 -4.41 -2.14 -31.10
N ARG A 425 -3.59 -2.39 -32.12
CA ARG A 425 -3.75 -3.55 -33.00
C ARG A 425 -3.20 -4.82 -32.35
N GLU A 426 -3.96 -5.91 -32.31
CA GLU A 426 -3.49 -7.20 -31.82
C GLU A 426 -2.34 -7.73 -32.71
N LEU A 427 -1.21 -8.01 -32.11
CA LEU A 427 -0.01 -8.53 -32.74
C LEU A 427 0.08 -10.06 -32.62
N LYS A 428 -0.23 -10.56 -31.41
CA LYS A 428 -0.14 -11.99 -31.10
C LYS A 428 -1.01 -12.34 -29.90
N ALA A 429 -1.62 -13.53 -29.94
CA ALA A 429 -2.32 -14.13 -28.80
C ALA A 429 -1.71 -15.48 -28.48
N LEU A 430 -1.43 -15.76 -27.21
CA LEU A 430 -0.88 -17.00 -26.71
C LEU A 430 -1.78 -17.56 -25.63
N PRO A 431 -2.19 -18.84 -25.69
CA PRO A 431 -2.98 -19.46 -24.64
C PRO A 431 -2.13 -19.65 -23.37
N THR A 432 -2.76 -19.55 -22.22
CA THR A 432 -2.17 -19.87 -20.92
C THR A 432 -2.79 -21.14 -20.35
N GLY A 433 -2.03 -21.92 -19.58
CA GLY A 433 -2.51 -23.17 -18.98
C GLY A 433 -3.57 -22.96 -17.90
N GLU A 434 -3.61 -21.77 -17.33
CA GLU A 434 -4.56 -21.35 -16.28
C GLU A 434 -5.06 -19.94 -16.53
N LEU A 435 -5.95 -19.44 -15.65
CA LEU A 435 -6.41 -18.05 -15.71
C LEU A 435 -5.27 -17.11 -15.33
N PRO A 436 -4.74 -16.29 -16.26
CA PRO A 436 -3.70 -15.31 -15.95
C PRO A 436 -4.31 -14.11 -15.23
N LEU A 437 -3.63 -13.63 -14.18
CA LEU A 437 -4.07 -12.49 -13.37
C LEU A 437 -3.20 -11.26 -13.59
N HIS A 438 -1.90 -11.45 -13.71
CA HIS A 438 -0.91 -10.38 -13.83
C HIS A 438 0.10 -10.67 -14.94
N CYS A 439 0.66 -9.62 -15.52
CA CYS A 439 1.73 -9.72 -16.49
C CYS A 439 2.71 -8.54 -16.37
N ALA A 440 3.96 -8.77 -16.77
CA ALA A 440 4.98 -7.72 -16.86
C ALA A 440 6.02 -8.08 -17.91
N PHE A 441 6.61 -7.06 -18.57
CA PHE A 441 7.77 -7.25 -19.43
C PHE A 441 9.07 -7.23 -18.62
N SER A 442 10.09 -7.93 -19.11
CA SER A 442 11.47 -7.73 -18.66
C SER A 442 11.97 -6.33 -19.01
N ALA A 443 12.98 -5.85 -18.28
CA ALA A 443 13.55 -4.51 -18.47
C ALA A 443 13.97 -4.22 -19.93
N ASP A 444 14.55 -5.20 -20.60
CA ASP A 444 14.99 -5.12 -22.01
C ASP A 444 13.85 -5.38 -23.03
N GLY A 445 12.68 -5.78 -22.55
CA GLY A 445 11.53 -6.14 -23.38
C GLY A 445 11.72 -7.41 -24.21
N SER A 446 12.74 -8.24 -23.94
CA SER A 446 13.00 -9.50 -24.64
C SER A 446 12.10 -10.63 -24.20
N SER A 447 11.56 -10.54 -23.00
CA SER A 447 10.71 -11.55 -22.37
C SER A 447 9.56 -10.89 -21.60
N PHE A 448 8.58 -11.69 -21.21
CA PHE A 448 7.52 -11.28 -20.28
C PHE A 448 7.20 -12.42 -19.32
N VAL A 449 6.66 -12.05 -18.17
CA VAL A 449 6.23 -12.98 -17.13
C VAL A 449 4.72 -12.86 -16.92
N VAL A 450 4.07 -13.99 -16.66
CA VAL A 450 2.63 -14.08 -16.38
C VAL A 450 2.42 -14.87 -15.10
N GLY A 451 1.63 -14.29 -14.18
CA GLY A 451 1.20 -14.95 -12.94
C GLY A 451 -0.26 -15.35 -12.99
N GLY A 452 -0.57 -16.55 -12.52
CA GLY A 452 -1.87 -17.18 -12.68
C GLY A 452 -2.65 -17.41 -11.37
N ALA A 453 -3.92 -17.78 -11.54
CA ALA A 453 -4.87 -17.97 -10.43
C ALA A 453 -4.60 -19.25 -9.61
N LYS A 454 -3.81 -20.18 -10.14
CA LYS A 454 -3.39 -21.41 -9.41
C LYS A 454 -1.95 -21.31 -8.88
N GLY A 455 -1.37 -20.10 -8.88
CA GLY A 455 -0.01 -19.87 -8.43
C GLY A 455 1.07 -20.16 -9.46
N GLY A 456 0.70 -20.54 -10.69
CA GLY A 456 1.64 -20.74 -11.77
C GLY A 456 2.28 -19.41 -12.20
N VAL A 457 3.59 -19.45 -12.44
CA VAL A 457 4.34 -18.31 -12.99
C VAL A 457 5.10 -18.81 -14.21
N THR A 458 4.89 -18.15 -15.35
CA THR A 458 5.54 -18.55 -16.61
C THR A 458 6.27 -17.35 -17.21
N VAL A 459 7.53 -17.58 -17.60
CA VAL A 459 8.33 -16.63 -18.38
C VAL A 459 8.31 -17.07 -19.84
N GLN A 460 8.08 -16.12 -20.73
CA GLN A 460 8.04 -16.40 -22.18
C GLN A 460 8.86 -15.36 -22.95
N PRO A 461 9.56 -15.75 -24.00
CA PRO A 461 10.26 -14.81 -24.87
C PRO A 461 9.26 -14.01 -25.72
N VAL A 462 9.59 -12.76 -25.94
CA VAL A 462 8.93 -11.93 -26.95
C VAL A 462 9.47 -12.36 -28.31
N ALA A 463 8.71 -13.22 -29.04
CA ALA A 463 9.12 -13.63 -30.39
C ALA A 463 9.32 -12.39 -31.26
N GLN A 464 10.48 -12.28 -31.90
CA GLN A 464 10.75 -11.23 -32.89
C GLN A 464 9.83 -11.41 -34.11
N PRO A 465 9.35 -10.34 -34.75
CA PRO A 465 8.62 -10.46 -36.00
C PRO A 465 9.57 -11.04 -37.04
N GLY A 466 9.34 -12.31 -37.42
CA GLY A 466 10.09 -12.99 -38.47
C GLY A 466 10.85 -14.27 -38.09
N SER A 467 10.65 -14.81 -36.87
CA SER A 467 11.12 -16.16 -36.50
C SER A 467 10.01 -17.18 -36.51
#